data_58d2664787ac27ecb19029af1dbf0f98
#
_entry.id   58d2664787ac27ecb19029af1dbf0f98
#
_cell.length_a   1.000
_cell.length_b   1.000
_cell.length_c   1.000
_cell.angle_alpha   90.00
_cell.angle_beta   90.00
_cell.angle_gamma   90.00
#
_symmetry.space_group_name_H-M   'P 1'
#
loop_
_entity.id
_entity.type
_entity.pdbx_description
1 polymer ?
#
loop_
_entity_poly.entity_id
_entity_poly.type
_entity_poly.pdbx_seq_one_letter_code
_entity_poly.pdbx_strand_id
1 'polypeptide(L)'
;MPTFPLKAQHFLAPLSLAFALSILLVPAARSGDGDQQAYCKYITQQAAAQRDLLRTPDGVAGFTQPNTGLPTQVVWGVTGSLSNVRKAALTMDAARKDCELYGASTSAQQAIQYAVPSLEKQSLEHRLTLIQQASQSLDQLLAATSKMVDAQNMTRPMAFALETTKIKLEADRADTQSKIVVIYAPQLSDKPLKDLVAEKQVREENERSAMYKLNRQNDWDIALSVGAHQQVNPLTGNPGAYGEVTVSYNLASHAINKHLDQAATAYDDWKRVQEGDVIRNAEVLKQQLVDTIGVQDNRLKALQDQQKQIESNLELLGHAETSAAL
;
A
#
# COMPACT_ATOMS: atom_id res chain seq x y z
N MET A 1 -34.22 -35.73 -38.83
CA MET A 1 -32.92 -35.15 -38.48
C MET A 1 -33.21 -33.82 -37.76
N PRO A 2 -33.03 -33.69 -36.49
CA PRO A 2 -33.26 -32.45 -35.79
C PRO A 2 -32.01 -31.57 -35.93
N THR A 3 -32.15 -30.43 -36.61
CA THR A 3 -31.15 -29.38 -36.65
C THR A 3 -31.21 -28.62 -35.34
N PHE A 4 -30.18 -28.80 -34.52
CA PHE A 4 -29.97 -27.96 -33.33
C PHE A 4 -29.61 -26.56 -33.80
N PRO A 5 -30.21 -25.50 -33.25
CA PRO A 5 -29.74 -24.15 -33.48
C PRO A 5 -28.43 -23.96 -32.70
N LEU A 6 -27.36 -23.65 -33.46
CA LEU A 6 -26.11 -23.14 -32.89
C LEU A 6 -26.41 -21.85 -32.16
N LYS A 7 -26.57 -21.93 -30.84
CA LYS A 7 -26.40 -20.76 -29.96
C LYS A 7 -24.96 -20.30 -30.12
N ALA A 8 -24.75 -19.15 -30.72
CA ALA A 8 -23.50 -18.43 -30.62
C ALA A 8 -23.28 -18.10 -29.14
N GLN A 9 -22.63 -19.01 -28.46
CA GLN A 9 -22.06 -18.70 -27.17
C GLN A 9 -20.93 -17.73 -27.42
N HIS A 10 -21.17 -16.46 -27.15
CA HIS A 10 -20.10 -15.52 -26.92
C HIS A 10 -19.29 -16.04 -25.75
N PHE A 11 -18.17 -16.65 -26.07
CA PHE A 11 -17.10 -16.93 -25.13
C PHE A 11 -16.59 -15.57 -24.62
N LEU A 12 -17.27 -15.04 -23.61
CA LEU A 12 -16.65 -14.08 -22.72
C LEU A 12 -15.60 -14.88 -21.94
N ALA A 13 -14.38 -14.86 -22.46
CA ALA A 13 -13.22 -15.33 -21.75
C ALA A 13 -13.21 -14.71 -20.34
N PRO A 14 -12.89 -15.48 -19.32
CA PRO A 14 -12.82 -14.94 -17.96
C PRO A 14 -11.65 -13.96 -17.89
N LEU A 15 -11.96 -12.68 -17.96
CA LEU A 15 -11.02 -11.57 -17.67
C LEU A 15 -10.58 -11.53 -16.20
N SER A 16 -10.98 -12.52 -15.42
CA SER A 16 -10.76 -12.59 -13.98
C SER A 16 -9.37 -13.08 -13.54
N LEU A 17 -8.50 -13.52 -14.48
CA LEU A 17 -7.17 -14.03 -14.07
C LEU A 17 -6.02 -13.02 -14.24
N ALA A 18 -6.26 -11.85 -14.82
CA ALA A 18 -5.22 -10.83 -15.02
C ALA A 18 -5.00 -9.91 -13.79
N PHE A 19 -5.87 -9.98 -12.79
CA PHE A 19 -5.85 -9.04 -11.65
C PHE A 19 -4.84 -9.37 -10.54
N ALA A 20 -4.38 -10.61 -10.45
CA ALA A 20 -3.54 -11.04 -9.32
C ALA A 20 -2.03 -10.79 -9.51
N LEU A 21 -1.57 -10.42 -10.72
CA LEU A 21 -0.13 -10.37 -11.01
C LEU A 21 0.48 -8.98 -11.15
N SER A 22 -0.32 -7.91 -11.04
CA SER A 22 0.17 -6.53 -11.28
C SER A 22 0.73 -5.83 -10.03
N ILE A 23 0.70 -6.45 -8.86
CA ILE A 23 1.09 -5.79 -7.59
C ILE A 23 2.63 -5.81 -7.36
N LEU A 24 3.42 -6.52 -8.16
CA LEU A 24 4.82 -6.79 -7.85
C LEU A 24 5.86 -5.84 -8.46
N LEU A 25 5.46 -4.86 -9.29
CA LEU A 25 6.43 -3.95 -9.93
C LEU A 25 5.90 -2.51 -10.01
N VAL A 26 5.45 -1.95 -8.89
CA VAL A 26 5.34 -0.50 -8.78
C VAL A 26 6.69 0.03 -8.30
N PRO A 27 7.41 0.83 -9.09
CA PRO A 27 8.58 1.51 -8.59
C PRO A 27 8.16 2.36 -7.40
N ALA A 28 8.94 2.30 -6.32
CA ALA A 28 8.73 3.03 -5.07
C ALA A 28 8.90 4.55 -5.29
N ALA A 29 7.98 5.15 -6.03
CA ALA A 29 7.94 6.57 -6.30
C ALA A 29 6.65 7.14 -5.70
N ARG A 30 6.80 7.85 -4.57
CA ARG A 30 5.83 8.79 -4.02
C ARG A 30 4.41 8.22 -3.79
N SER A 31 4.28 7.20 -2.96
CA SER A 31 2.98 6.78 -2.45
C SER A 31 2.58 7.70 -1.29
N GLY A 32 1.92 8.80 -1.62
CA GLY A 32 1.19 9.63 -0.65
C GLY A 32 -0.31 9.33 -0.75
N ASP A 33 -1.12 9.97 0.08
CA ASP A 33 -2.59 9.87 0.07
C ASP A 33 -3.20 10.03 -1.34
N GLY A 34 -2.52 10.75 -2.23
CA GLY A 34 -2.91 10.93 -3.62
C GLY A 34 -2.88 9.66 -4.46
N ASP A 35 -1.95 8.73 -4.19
CA ASP A 35 -1.85 7.48 -4.93
C ASP A 35 -2.97 6.51 -4.51
N GLN A 36 -3.24 6.40 -3.22
CA GLN A 36 -4.37 5.61 -2.72
C GLN A 36 -5.70 6.13 -3.26
N GLN A 37 -5.92 7.45 -3.26
CA GLN A 37 -7.13 8.05 -3.81
C GLN A 37 -7.28 7.78 -5.31
N ALA A 38 -6.19 7.89 -6.08
CA ALA A 38 -6.18 7.60 -7.51
C ALA A 38 -6.50 6.12 -7.78
N TYR A 39 -5.88 5.19 -7.05
CA TYR A 39 -6.16 3.77 -7.13
C TYR A 39 -7.62 3.44 -6.79
N CYS A 40 -8.11 3.93 -5.65
CA CYS A 40 -9.49 3.73 -5.22
C CYS A 40 -10.50 4.27 -6.23
N LYS A 41 -10.24 5.45 -6.81
CA LYS A 41 -11.06 6.02 -7.86
C LYS A 41 -11.07 5.14 -9.11
N TYR A 42 -9.90 4.65 -9.53
CA TYR A 42 -9.79 3.76 -10.69
C TYR A 42 -10.60 2.48 -10.50
N ILE A 43 -10.37 1.74 -9.41
CA ILE A 43 -11.06 0.48 -9.11
C ILE A 43 -12.58 0.69 -8.96
N THR A 44 -12.99 1.76 -8.27
CA THR A 44 -14.42 2.07 -8.09
C THR A 44 -15.09 2.41 -9.42
N GLN A 45 -14.45 3.15 -10.32
CA GLN A 45 -15.00 3.47 -11.64
C GLN A 45 -15.09 2.22 -12.52
N GLN A 46 -14.09 1.35 -12.47
CA GLN A 46 -14.10 0.08 -13.19
C GLN A 46 -15.24 -0.83 -12.69
N ALA A 47 -15.42 -0.95 -11.38
CA ALA A 47 -16.51 -1.70 -10.77
C ALA A 47 -17.89 -1.08 -11.10
N ALA A 48 -18.00 0.25 -11.16
CA ALA A 48 -19.22 0.94 -11.56
C ALA A 48 -19.58 0.64 -13.01
N ALA A 49 -18.63 0.63 -13.93
CA ALA A 49 -18.85 0.25 -15.31
C ALA A 49 -19.34 -1.22 -15.44
N GLN A 50 -18.73 -2.14 -14.70
CA GLN A 50 -19.17 -3.54 -14.64
C GLN A 50 -20.56 -3.69 -14.01
N ARG A 51 -20.84 -2.96 -12.93
CA ARG A 51 -22.16 -2.92 -12.29
C ARG A 51 -23.23 -2.48 -13.29
N ASP A 52 -22.97 -1.42 -14.03
CA ASP A 52 -23.94 -0.87 -14.98
C ASP A 52 -24.16 -1.85 -16.15
N LEU A 53 -23.10 -2.51 -16.63
CA LEU A 53 -23.20 -3.58 -17.62
C LEU A 53 -24.07 -4.75 -17.10
N LEU A 54 -23.84 -5.21 -15.86
CA LEU A 54 -24.58 -6.31 -15.27
C LEU A 54 -26.06 -5.97 -14.97
N ARG A 55 -26.40 -4.70 -14.76
CA ARG A 55 -27.75 -4.24 -14.51
C ARG A 55 -28.56 -3.91 -15.75
N THR A 56 -27.86 -3.68 -16.86
CA THR A 56 -28.51 -3.35 -18.11
C THR A 56 -29.20 -4.59 -18.67
N PRO A 57 -30.51 -4.55 -18.95
CA PRO A 57 -31.17 -5.66 -19.61
C PRO A 57 -30.66 -5.86 -21.03
N ASP A 58 -30.54 -7.10 -21.44
CA ASP A 58 -30.14 -7.44 -22.80
C ASP A 58 -31.36 -7.37 -23.74
N GLY A 59 -31.20 -6.71 -24.90
CA GLY A 59 -32.17 -6.79 -25.99
C GLY A 59 -32.08 -8.15 -26.67
N VAL A 60 -33.18 -8.81 -26.83
CA VAL A 60 -33.28 -10.13 -27.52
C VAL A 60 -34.10 -9.99 -28.76
N ALA A 61 -33.59 -10.50 -29.88
CA ALA A 61 -34.35 -10.66 -31.13
C ALA A 61 -33.96 -11.98 -31.76
N GLY A 62 -34.94 -12.72 -32.25
CA GLY A 62 -34.67 -14.04 -32.84
C GLY A 62 -35.88 -14.69 -33.45
N PHE A 63 -35.67 -15.88 -33.99
CA PHE A 63 -36.70 -16.74 -34.53
C PHE A 63 -36.87 -17.94 -33.61
N THR A 64 -38.11 -18.28 -33.31
CA THR A 64 -38.44 -19.50 -32.54
C THR A 64 -39.53 -20.30 -33.26
N GLN A 65 -39.48 -21.61 -33.13
CA GLN A 65 -40.55 -22.53 -33.53
C GLN A 65 -41.00 -23.24 -32.28
N PRO A 66 -42.16 -22.84 -31.66
CA PRO A 66 -42.60 -23.34 -30.38
C PRO A 66 -42.77 -24.85 -30.31
N ASN A 67 -43.23 -25.46 -31.42
CA ASN A 67 -43.39 -26.92 -31.57
C ASN A 67 -43.27 -27.33 -33.02
N THR A 68 -42.97 -28.61 -33.26
CA THR A 68 -43.00 -29.20 -34.64
C THR A 68 -44.40 -29.10 -35.21
N GLY A 69 -44.57 -28.37 -36.30
CA GLY A 69 -45.87 -28.12 -36.96
C GLY A 69 -46.47 -26.74 -36.70
N LEU A 70 -45.94 -25.96 -35.77
CA LEU A 70 -46.34 -24.56 -35.61
C LEU A 70 -45.49 -23.64 -36.49
N PRO A 71 -46.07 -22.51 -36.94
CA PRO A 71 -45.32 -21.57 -37.78
C PRO A 71 -44.18 -20.94 -36.99
N THR A 72 -43.08 -20.66 -37.70
CA THR A 72 -41.95 -19.89 -37.15
C THR A 72 -42.46 -18.53 -36.67
N GLN A 73 -41.99 -18.13 -35.51
CA GLN A 73 -42.30 -16.83 -34.91
C GLN A 73 -41.02 -15.98 -34.79
N VAL A 74 -41.16 -14.70 -35.04
CA VAL A 74 -40.18 -13.71 -34.65
C VAL A 74 -40.47 -13.30 -33.19
N VAL A 75 -39.47 -13.33 -32.37
CA VAL A 75 -39.54 -12.88 -30.98
C VAL A 75 -38.58 -11.71 -30.79
N TRP A 76 -39.03 -10.71 -30.06
CA TRP A 76 -38.21 -9.59 -29.63
C TRP A 76 -38.62 -9.14 -28.22
N GLY A 77 -37.66 -8.70 -27.48
CA GLY A 77 -37.93 -8.31 -26.09
C GLY A 77 -36.66 -7.90 -25.33
N VAL A 78 -36.79 -7.89 -24.02
CA VAL A 78 -35.68 -7.62 -23.12
C VAL A 78 -35.58 -8.75 -22.11
N THR A 79 -34.34 -9.09 -21.75
CA THR A 79 -34.02 -10.10 -20.74
C THR A 79 -33.16 -9.47 -19.65
N GLY A 80 -33.55 -9.62 -18.41
CA GLY A 80 -32.76 -9.21 -17.24
C GLY A 80 -32.48 -10.40 -16.33
N SER A 81 -31.26 -10.48 -15.82
CA SER A 81 -30.85 -11.53 -14.86
C SER A 81 -30.83 -10.98 -13.44
N LEU A 82 -31.56 -11.64 -12.53
CA LEU A 82 -31.53 -11.32 -11.10
C LEU A 82 -30.18 -11.65 -10.49
N SER A 83 -29.52 -12.69 -10.99
CA SER A 83 -28.16 -13.06 -10.57
C SER A 83 -27.16 -11.95 -10.92
N ASN A 84 -27.31 -11.31 -12.08
CA ASN A 84 -26.49 -10.19 -12.49
C ASN A 84 -26.68 -8.96 -11.61
N VAL A 85 -27.90 -8.68 -11.16
CA VAL A 85 -28.17 -7.59 -10.20
C VAL A 85 -27.42 -7.83 -8.89
N ARG A 86 -27.41 -9.08 -8.39
CA ARG A 86 -26.66 -9.45 -7.20
C ARG A 86 -25.15 -9.39 -7.41
N LYS A 87 -24.66 -9.90 -8.55
CA LYS A 87 -23.24 -9.78 -8.94
C LYS A 87 -22.79 -8.33 -8.99
N ALA A 88 -23.62 -7.44 -9.54
CA ALA A 88 -23.34 -6.01 -9.61
C ALA A 88 -23.10 -5.39 -8.22
N ALA A 89 -23.89 -5.77 -7.22
CA ALA A 89 -23.70 -5.32 -5.84
C ALA A 89 -22.41 -5.87 -5.23
N LEU A 90 -22.12 -7.16 -5.44
CA LEU A 90 -20.90 -7.82 -4.94
C LEU A 90 -19.63 -7.28 -5.62
N THR A 91 -19.69 -6.91 -6.90
CA THR A 91 -18.58 -6.27 -7.61
C THR A 91 -18.19 -4.94 -6.96
N MET A 92 -19.18 -4.14 -6.59
CA MET A 92 -18.92 -2.87 -5.89
C MET A 92 -18.37 -3.09 -4.49
N ASP A 93 -18.85 -4.13 -3.77
CA ASP A 93 -18.32 -4.47 -2.44
C ASP A 93 -16.86 -4.96 -2.52
N ALA A 94 -16.55 -5.82 -3.49
CA ALA A 94 -15.20 -6.30 -3.73
C ALA A 94 -14.23 -5.14 -4.06
N ALA A 95 -14.61 -4.22 -4.94
CA ALA A 95 -13.80 -3.05 -5.28
C ALA A 95 -13.54 -2.14 -4.06
N ARG A 96 -14.53 -1.98 -3.17
CA ARG A 96 -14.34 -1.24 -1.92
C ARG A 96 -13.34 -1.93 -1.00
N LYS A 97 -13.44 -3.26 -0.86
CA LYS A 97 -12.51 -4.05 -0.03
C LYS A 97 -11.10 -4.04 -0.58
N ASP A 98 -10.94 -4.11 -1.89
CA ASP A 98 -9.65 -3.99 -2.57
C ASP A 98 -9.01 -2.60 -2.34
N CYS A 99 -9.79 -1.52 -2.44
CA CYS A 99 -9.34 -0.19 -2.07
C CYS A 99 -8.85 -0.10 -0.60
N GLU A 100 -9.62 -0.67 0.35
CA GLU A 100 -9.23 -0.71 1.76
C GLU A 100 -7.93 -1.50 1.97
N LEU A 101 -7.77 -2.63 1.28
CA LEU A 101 -6.55 -3.45 1.31
C LEU A 101 -5.35 -2.71 0.74
N TYR A 102 -5.53 -2.00 -0.39
CA TYR A 102 -4.46 -1.21 -0.99
C TYR A 102 -3.90 -0.18 0.00
N GLY A 103 -4.78 0.57 0.68
CA GLY A 103 -4.38 1.56 1.68
C GLY A 103 -3.61 0.93 2.86
N ALA A 104 -4.13 -0.16 3.42
CA ALA A 104 -3.46 -0.87 4.52
C ALA A 104 -2.12 -1.47 4.10
N SER A 105 -2.04 -2.03 2.88
CA SER A 105 -0.80 -2.59 2.32
C SER A 105 0.25 -1.53 2.09
N THR A 106 -0.13 -0.40 1.52
CA THR A 106 0.76 0.73 1.27
C THR A 106 1.30 1.30 2.59
N SER A 107 0.43 1.49 3.60
CA SER A 107 0.85 2.00 4.91
C SER A 107 1.84 1.05 5.61
N ALA A 108 1.57 -0.26 5.60
CA ALA A 108 2.47 -1.26 6.18
C ALA A 108 3.81 -1.33 5.43
N GLN A 109 3.79 -1.28 4.10
CA GLN A 109 4.99 -1.29 3.27
C GLN A 109 5.84 -0.05 3.50
N GLN A 110 5.24 1.14 3.57
CA GLN A 110 5.93 2.39 3.89
C GLN A 110 6.58 2.34 5.27
N ALA A 111 5.86 1.84 6.29
CA ALA A 111 6.40 1.71 7.62
C ALA A 111 7.64 0.80 7.65
N ILE A 112 7.66 -0.30 6.89
CA ILE A 112 8.82 -1.19 6.78
C ILE A 112 9.96 -0.51 5.99
N GLN A 113 9.64 0.07 4.85
CA GLN A 113 10.64 0.63 3.92
C GLN A 113 11.38 1.82 4.51
N TYR A 114 10.67 2.68 5.25
CA TYR A 114 11.21 3.94 5.76
C TYR A 114 11.55 3.91 7.26
N ALA A 115 11.41 2.78 7.94
CA ALA A 115 11.77 2.66 9.34
C ALA A 115 13.25 3.00 9.60
N VAL A 116 14.17 2.43 8.82
CA VAL A 116 15.61 2.68 8.95
C VAL A 116 15.98 4.11 8.55
N PRO A 117 15.60 4.60 7.36
CA PRO A 117 15.86 5.99 6.96
C PRO A 117 15.29 7.02 7.95
N SER A 118 14.11 6.78 8.51
CA SER A 118 13.50 7.68 9.50
C SER A 118 14.31 7.76 10.78
N LEU A 119 14.76 6.62 11.32
CA LEU A 119 15.63 6.57 12.50
C LEU A 119 17.00 7.18 12.24
N GLU A 120 17.59 6.92 11.08
CA GLU A 120 18.85 7.52 10.69
C GLU A 120 18.74 9.05 10.63
N LYS A 121 17.68 9.56 10.02
CA LYS A 121 17.41 11.00 9.96
C LYS A 121 17.28 11.61 11.35
N GLN A 122 16.47 11.00 12.24
CA GLN A 122 16.32 11.46 13.63
C GLN A 122 17.65 11.45 14.39
N SER A 123 18.46 10.42 14.23
CA SER A 123 19.79 10.33 14.82
C SER A 123 20.72 11.44 14.33
N LEU A 124 20.71 11.76 13.04
CA LEU A 124 21.49 12.84 12.46
C LEU A 124 21.00 14.22 12.93
N GLU A 125 19.70 14.42 13.07
CA GLU A 125 19.12 15.65 13.61
C GLU A 125 19.53 15.85 15.08
N HIS A 126 19.51 14.79 15.86
CA HIS A 126 20.01 14.85 17.24
C HIS A 126 21.51 15.14 17.31
N ARG A 127 22.31 14.47 16.46
CA ARG A 127 23.75 14.77 16.34
C ARG A 127 23.99 16.24 15.96
N LEU A 128 23.20 16.77 15.04
CA LEU A 128 23.33 18.19 14.64
C LEU A 128 23.08 19.13 15.83
N THR A 129 22.09 18.82 16.67
CA THR A 129 21.83 19.59 17.88
C THR A 129 23.00 19.55 18.86
N LEU A 130 23.62 18.38 19.06
CA LEU A 130 24.82 18.26 19.91
C LEU A 130 26.01 19.01 19.36
N ILE A 131 26.26 18.95 18.05
CA ILE A 131 27.31 19.72 17.39
C ILE A 131 27.09 21.22 17.57
N GLN A 132 25.86 21.70 17.48
CA GLN A 132 25.51 23.11 17.70
C GLN A 132 25.81 23.52 19.15
N GLN A 133 25.44 22.71 20.14
CA GLN A 133 25.74 22.97 21.55
C GLN A 133 27.26 22.99 21.81
N ALA A 134 27.99 22.01 21.27
CA ALA A 134 29.43 21.95 21.39
C ALA A 134 30.12 23.17 20.72
N SER A 135 29.62 23.62 19.56
CA SER A 135 30.12 24.82 18.89
C SER A 135 29.89 26.07 19.73
N GLN A 136 28.74 26.23 20.35
CA GLN A 136 28.46 27.36 21.25
C GLN A 136 29.38 27.37 22.45
N SER A 137 29.61 26.22 23.11
CA SER A 137 30.53 26.09 24.23
C SER A 137 31.97 26.41 23.84
N LEU A 138 32.38 25.97 22.64
CA LEU A 138 33.70 26.25 22.08
C LEU A 138 33.91 27.74 21.72
N ASP A 139 32.85 28.42 21.25
CA ASP A 139 32.89 29.87 21.00
C ASP A 139 33.09 30.66 22.28
N GLN A 140 32.43 30.26 23.37
CA GLN A 140 32.66 30.86 24.72
C GLN A 140 34.07 30.63 25.20
N LEU A 141 34.61 29.41 25.00
CA LEU A 141 36.00 29.09 25.37
C LEU A 141 36.99 29.91 24.57
N LEU A 142 36.82 30.05 23.24
CA LEU A 142 37.66 30.85 22.37
C LEU A 142 37.66 32.33 22.78
N ALA A 143 36.52 32.88 23.18
CA ALA A 143 36.40 34.25 23.66
C ALA A 143 37.17 34.47 24.98
N ALA A 144 37.14 33.48 25.90
CA ALA A 144 37.91 33.49 27.14
C ALA A 144 39.43 33.35 26.82
N THR A 145 39.78 32.44 25.92
CA THR A 145 41.19 32.16 25.49
C THR A 145 41.86 33.37 24.87
N SER A 146 41.15 34.16 24.05
CA SER A 146 41.68 35.40 23.48
C SER A 146 42.20 36.36 24.55
N LYS A 147 41.39 36.56 25.62
CA LYS A 147 41.80 37.40 26.73
C LYS A 147 43.02 36.85 27.50
N MET A 148 43.13 35.51 27.60
CA MET A 148 44.27 34.86 28.26
C MET A 148 45.54 34.92 27.47
N VAL A 149 45.47 34.83 26.14
CA VAL A 149 46.65 35.01 25.27
C VAL A 149 47.17 36.43 25.37
N ASP A 150 46.31 37.43 25.38
CA ASP A 150 46.64 38.82 25.52
C ASP A 150 47.29 39.10 26.90
N ALA A 151 46.85 38.39 27.95
CA ALA A 151 47.46 38.46 29.31
C ALA A 151 48.70 37.59 29.49
N GLN A 152 49.20 36.93 28.43
CA GLN A 152 50.35 36.00 28.44
C GLN A 152 50.15 34.73 29.30
N ASN A 153 48.94 34.44 29.75
CA ASN A 153 48.59 33.29 30.56
C ASN A 153 48.34 32.00 29.76
N MET A 154 48.30 32.11 28.40
CA MET A 154 48.08 30.97 27.52
C MET A 154 49.05 31.01 26.33
N THR A 155 49.51 29.83 25.91
CA THR A 155 50.39 29.71 24.75
C THR A 155 49.59 29.75 23.43
N ARG A 156 50.12 30.43 22.41
CA ARG A 156 49.53 30.49 21.06
C ARG A 156 49.19 29.12 20.45
N PRO A 157 50.03 28.06 20.62
CA PRO A 157 49.70 26.73 20.11
C PRO A 157 48.39 26.14 20.68
N MET A 158 48.08 26.44 21.96
CA MET A 158 46.79 25.96 22.57
C MET A 158 45.58 26.69 21.99
N ALA A 159 45.68 28.01 21.76
CA ALA A 159 44.64 28.76 21.09
C ALA A 159 44.37 28.22 19.65
N PHE A 160 45.43 27.93 18.91
CA PHE A 160 45.36 27.36 17.57
C PHE A 160 44.73 25.96 17.55
N ALA A 161 44.94 25.13 18.56
CA ALA A 161 44.32 23.83 18.70
C ALA A 161 42.76 23.94 18.88
N LEU A 162 42.32 24.95 19.62
CA LEU A 162 40.87 25.23 19.80
C LEU A 162 40.21 25.72 18.50
N GLU A 163 40.90 26.63 17.77
CA GLU A 163 40.44 27.08 16.45
C GLU A 163 40.34 25.92 15.45
N THR A 164 41.33 25.02 15.46
CA THR A 164 41.32 23.81 14.62
C THR A 164 40.14 22.92 14.97
N THR A 165 39.80 22.79 16.28
CA THR A 165 38.62 22.03 16.74
C THR A 165 37.33 22.67 16.26
N LYS A 166 37.22 24.00 16.27
CA LYS A 166 36.07 24.72 15.71
C LYS A 166 35.89 24.44 14.23
N ILE A 167 36.92 24.50 13.44
CA ILE A 167 36.89 24.21 12.00
C ILE A 167 36.38 22.76 11.76
N LYS A 168 36.87 21.80 12.57
CA LYS A 168 36.38 20.39 12.47
C LYS A 168 34.91 20.26 12.82
N LEU A 169 34.43 20.95 13.87
CA LEU A 169 33.04 20.97 14.25
C LEU A 169 32.13 21.57 13.18
N GLU A 170 32.60 22.66 12.54
CA GLU A 170 31.86 23.28 11.42
C GLU A 170 31.79 22.35 10.20
N ALA A 171 32.90 21.65 9.86
CA ALA A 171 32.91 20.62 8.83
C ALA A 171 32.00 19.47 9.13
N ASP A 172 32.00 18.95 10.39
CA ASP A 172 31.08 17.90 10.85
C ASP A 172 29.61 18.34 10.80
N ARG A 173 29.33 19.60 11.12
CA ARG A 173 28.01 20.20 11.00
C ARG A 173 27.53 20.20 9.55
N ALA A 174 28.38 20.68 8.63
CA ALA A 174 28.05 20.72 7.21
C ALA A 174 27.81 19.31 6.62
N ASP A 175 28.67 18.35 6.96
CA ASP A 175 28.52 16.94 6.56
C ASP A 175 27.21 16.34 7.09
N THR A 176 26.90 16.57 8.38
CA THR A 176 25.68 16.08 9.00
C THR A 176 24.44 16.71 8.35
N GLN A 177 24.43 18.00 8.09
CA GLN A 177 23.36 18.69 7.37
C GLN A 177 23.18 18.14 5.95
N SER A 178 24.26 17.93 5.23
CA SER A 178 24.21 17.33 3.88
C SER A 178 23.58 15.94 3.89
N LYS A 179 23.93 15.09 4.87
CA LYS A 179 23.33 13.75 5.03
C LYS A 179 21.83 13.81 5.34
N ILE A 180 21.40 14.74 6.21
CA ILE A 180 19.97 14.91 6.53
C ILE A 180 19.16 15.27 5.29
N VAL A 181 19.68 16.16 4.42
CA VAL A 181 18.98 16.60 3.21
C VAL A 181 18.81 15.46 2.19
N VAL A 182 19.78 14.55 2.11
CA VAL A 182 19.74 13.42 1.16
C VAL A 182 18.79 12.32 1.61
N ILE A 183 18.57 12.14 2.92
CA ILE A 183 17.71 11.09 3.45
C ILE A 183 16.24 11.46 3.22
N TYR A 184 15.59 10.73 2.31
CA TYR A 184 14.16 10.79 2.14
C TYR A 184 13.49 9.94 3.23
N ALA A 185 12.87 10.61 4.19
CA ALA A 185 12.08 9.97 5.24
C ALA A 185 10.71 10.67 5.31
N PRO A 186 9.66 10.10 4.68
CA PRO A 186 8.31 10.63 4.77
C PRO A 186 7.77 10.49 6.20
N GLN A 187 6.78 11.30 6.52
CA GLN A 187 6.08 11.14 7.79
C GLN A 187 5.36 9.78 7.80
N LEU A 188 5.75 8.92 8.71
CA LEU A 188 5.15 7.59 8.90
C LEU A 188 3.88 7.71 9.73
N SER A 189 3.02 6.67 9.63
CA SER A 189 1.88 6.54 10.52
C SER A 189 2.34 6.40 11.97
N ASP A 190 1.62 7.02 12.91
CA ASP A 190 1.88 6.89 14.36
C ASP A 190 1.53 5.49 14.89
N LYS A 191 0.88 4.64 14.06
CA LYS A 191 0.54 3.27 14.44
C LYS A 191 1.79 2.39 14.48
N PRO A 192 1.94 1.53 15.48
CA PRO A 192 2.99 0.53 15.52
C PRO A 192 2.96 -0.39 14.28
N LEU A 193 4.11 -0.79 13.77
CA LEU A 193 4.22 -1.68 12.61
C LEU A 193 3.39 -2.96 12.77
N LYS A 194 3.37 -3.54 13.99
CA LYS A 194 2.55 -4.72 14.30
C LYS A 194 1.07 -4.49 14.01
N ASP A 195 0.54 -3.33 14.36
CA ASP A 195 -0.88 -3.00 14.17
C ASP A 195 -1.19 -2.74 12.68
N LEU A 196 -0.26 -2.12 11.95
CA LEU A 196 -0.38 -1.93 10.49
C LEU A 196 -0.38 -3.27 9.74
N VAL A 197 0.47 -4.22 10.14
CA VAL A 197 0.50 -5.57 9.55
C VAL A 197 -0.78 -6.33 9.90
N ALA A 198 -1.26 -6.26 11.13
CA ALA A 198 -2.52 -6.88 11.54
C ALA A 198 -3.72 -6.28 10.79
N GLU A 199 -3.76 -4.95 10.62
CA GLU A 199 -4.80 -4.28 9.83
C GLU A 199 -4.78 -4.76 8.37
N LYS A 200 -3.60 -4.85 7.76
CA LYS A 200 -3.44 -5.40 6.41
C LYS A 200 -4.01 -6.82 6.30
N GLN A 201 -3.70 -7.71 7.24
CA GLN A 201 -4.20 -9.10 7.24
C GLN A 201 -5.72 -9.15 7.30
N VAL A 202 -6.36 -8.36 8.16
CA VAL A 202 -7.82 -8.27 8.26
C VAL A 202 -8.44 -7.75 6.95
N ARG A 203 -7.84 -6.75 6.32
CA ARG A 203 -8.35 -6.21 5.04
C ARG A 203 -8.21 -7.21 3.90
N GLU A 204 -7.12 -7.96 3.87
CA GLU A 204 -6.88 -9.01 2.89
C GLU A 204 -7.90 -10.16 3.02
N GLU A 205 -8.23 -10.57 4.24
CA GLU A 205 -9.27 -11.57 4.48
C GLU A 205 -10.66 -11.07 4.06
N ASN A 206 -10.99 -9.80 4.33
CA ASN A 206 -12.24 -9.18 3.92
C ASN A 206 -12.36 -9.11 2.39
N GLU A 207 -11.30 -8.71 1.69
CA GLU A 207 -11.26 -8.68 0.21
C GLU A 207 -11.43 -10.09 -0.35
N ARG A 208 -10.69 -11.07 0.15
CA ARG A 208 -10.80 -12.47 -0.26
C ARG A 208 -12.21 -13.01 -0.07
N SER A 209 -12.83 -12.72 1.08
CA SER A 209 -14.23 -13.11 1.35
C SER A 209 -15.22 -12.48 0.37
N ALA A 210 -15.03 -11.22 -0.01
CA ALA A 210 -15.86 -10.53 -0.99
C ALA A 210 -15.70 -11.15 -2.39
N MET A 211 -14.47 -11.42 -2.82
CA MET A 211 -14.16 -12.10 -4.09
C MET A 211 -14.73 -13.52 -4.15
N TYR A 212 -14.62 -14.27 -3.06
CA TYR A 212 -15.21 -15.61 -2.96
C TYR A 212 -16.73 -15.58 -3.11
N LYS A 213 -17.42 -14.65 -2.45
CA LYS A 213 -18.87 -14.46 -2.60
C LYS A 213 -19.26 -14.10 -4.04
N LEU A 214 -18.49 -13.24 -4.69
CA LEU A 214 -18.70 -12.84 -6.08
C LEU A 214 -18.57 -14.05 -7.02
N ASN A 215 -17.53 -14.86 -6.85
CA ASN A 215 -17.26 -16.02 -7.68
C ASN A 215 -18.36 -17.11 -7.56
N ARG A 216 -18.90 -17.31 -6.38
CA ARG A 216 -19.99 -18.28 -6.16
C ARG A 216 -21.34 -17.89 -6.76
N GLN A 217 -21.53 -16.63 -7.19
CA GLN A 217 -22.77 -16.22 -7.88
C GLN A 217 -22.88 -16.77 -9.33
N ASN A 218 -21.91 -17.53 -9.79
CA ASN A 218 -21.94 -18.17 -11.11
C ASN A 218 -22.66 -19.52 -11.15
N ASP A 219 -23.14 -20.02 -9.98
CA ASP A 219 -23.77 -21.34 -9.89
C ASP A 219 -25.18 -21.36 -10.47
N TRP A 220 -25.97 -20.33 -10.18
CA TRP A 220 -27.35 -20.18 -10.60
C TRP A 220 -27.55 -18.88 -11.37
N ASP A 221 -28.38 -18.95 -12.39
CA ASP A 221 -28.91 -17.77 -13.07
C ASP A 221 -30.42 -17.82 -13.16
N ILE A 222 -31.07 -16.73 -12.74
CA ILE A 222 -32.50 -16.54 -12.84
C ILE A 222 -32.73 -15.35 -13.74
N ALA A 223 -33.19 -15.60 -14.96
CA ALA A 223 -33.47 -14.56 -15.93
C ALA A 223 -34.98 -14.38 -16.13
N LEU A 224 -35.40 -13.14 -16.28
CA LEU A 224 -36.74 -12.74 -16.63
C LEU A 224 -36.71 -12.12 -18.02
N SER A 225 -37.46 -12.70 -18.94
CA SER A 225 -37.63 -12.20 -20.31
C SER A 225 -39.07 -11.74 -20.51
N VAL A 226 -39.22 -10.56 -21.08
CA VAL A 226 -40.53 -10.04 -21.49
C VAL A 226 -40.42 -9.47 -22.89
N GLY A 227 -41.43 -9.69 -23.70
CA GLY A 227 -41.39 -9.27 -25.10
C GLY A 227 -42.67 -9.51 -25.87
N ALA A 228 -42.51 -9.46 -27.18
CA ALA A 228 -43.59 -9.76 -28.13
C ALA A 228 -43.15 -10.82 -29.11
N HIS A 229 -44.07 -11.55 -29.67
CA HIS A 229 -43.87 -12.54 -30.73
C HIS A 229 -44.87 -12.34 -31.85
N GLN A 230 -44.47 -12.65 -33.09
CA GLN A 230 -45.31 -12.58 -34.27
C GLN A 230 -45.04 -13.78 -35.21
N GLN A 231 -46.06 -14.39 -35.77
CA GLN A 231 -45.90 -15.44 -36.73
C GLN A 231 -45.32 -14.88 -38.05
N VAL A 232 -44.40 -15.65 -38.63
CA VAL A 232 -43.69 -15.22 -39.88
C VAL A 232 -44.52 -15.55 -41.12
N ASN A 233 -45.37 -16.61 -41.07
CA ASN A 233 -46.13 -17.03 -42.23
C ASN A 233 -47.50 -17.60 -41.85
N PRO A 234 -48.64 -16.97 -42.22
CA PRO A 234 -48.68 -15.64 -42.78
C PRO A 234 -48.42 -14.56 -41.74
N LEU A 235 -47.82 -13.41 -42.14
CA LEU A 235 -47.65 -12.23 -41.30
C LEU A 235 -49.01 -11.59 -40.95
N THR A 236 -49.97 -12.44 -40.66
CA THR A 236 -51.38 -12.09 -40.34
C THR A 236 -51.65 -12.39 -38.88
N GLY A 237 -51.56 -11.40 -38.07
CA GLY A 237 -51.89 -11.50 -36.68
C GLY A 237 -51.30 -10.33 -35.87
N ASN A 238 -52.03 -9.91 -34.88
CA ASN A 238 -51.47 -8.95 -33.92
C ASN A 238 -50.31 -9.59 -33.16
N PRO A 239 -49.23 -8.87 -32.90
CA PRO A 239 -48.18 -9.40 -32.07
C PRO A 239 -48.72 -9.80 -30.69
N GLY A 240 -48.35 -10.99 -30.25
CA GLY A 240 -48.70 -11.50 -28.90
C GLY A 240 -47.58 -11.09 -27.92
N ALA A 241 -47.99 -10.78 -26.70
CA ALA A 241 -47.03 -10.59 -25.60
C ALA A 241 -46.58 -11.93 -25.03
N TYR A 242 -45.36 -12.05 -24.58
CA TYR A 242 -44.85 -13.18 -23.81
C TYR A 242 -44.06 -12.73 -22.59
N GLY A 243 -44.07 -13.58 -21.58
CA GLY A 243 -43.19 -13.46 -20.42
C GLY A 243 -42.62 -14.84 -20.11
N GLU A 244 -41.36 -14.91 -19.83
CA GLU A 244 -40.66 -16.15 -19.54
C GLU A 244 -39.73 -15.96 -18.33
N VAL A 245 -39.74 -16.94 -17.43
CA VAL A 245 -38.79 -17.05 -16.33
C VAL A 245 -37.92 -18.25 -16.62
N THR A 246 -36.62 -18.00 -16.83
CA THR A 246 -35.62 -19.05 -17.06
C THR A 246 -34.78 -19.21 -15.80
N VAL A 247 -34.71 -20.44 -15.31
CA VAL A 247 -33.78 -20.81 -14.23
C VAL A 247 -32.75 -21.73 -14.82
N SER A 248 -31.48 -21.33 -14.80
CA SER A 248 -30.37 -22.13 -15.25
C SER A 248 -29.39 -22.42 -14.13
N TYR A 249 -28.86 -23.63 -14.13
CA TYR A 249 -27.81 -24.06 -13.21
C TYR A 249 -26.57 -24.41 -14.00
N ASN A 250 -25.44 -23.89 -13.58
CA ASN A 250 -24.15 -24.18 -14.19
C ASN A 250 -23.68 -25.57 -13.73
N LEU A 251 -23.79 -26.57 -14.59
CA LEU A 251 -23.37 -27.95 -14.30
C LEU A 251 -21.89 -28.06 -13.94
N ALA A 252 -21.06 -27.12 -14.41
CA ALA A 252 -19.65 -27.06 -14.05
C ALA A 252 -19.38 -26.40 -12.68
N SER A 253 -20.41 -25.86 -12.01
CA SER A 253 -20.23 -25.11 -10.77
C SER A 253 -19.55 -25.94 -9.66
N HIS A 254 -19.88 -27.23 -9.56
CA HIS A 254 -19.24 -28.13 -8.61
C HIS A 254 -17.72 -28.25 -8.83
N ALA A 255 -17.30 -28.43 -10.10
CA ALA A 255 -15.87 -28.50 -10.45
C ALA A 255 -15.18 -27.14 -10.23
N ILE A 256 -15.85 -26.05 -10.63
CA ILE A 256 -15.35 -24.68 -10.46
C ILE A 256 -15.15 -24.39 -8.97
N ASN A 257 -16.17 -24.66 -8.14
CA ASN A 257 -16.10 -24.43 -6.68
C ASN A 257 -15.00 -25.26 -6.03
N LYS A 258 -14.82 -26.54 -6.45
CA LYS A 258 -13.70 -27.37 -5.97
C LYS A 258 -12.34 -26.74 -6.29
N HIS A 259 -12.16 -26.23 -7.50
CA HIS A 259 -10.91 -25.56 -7.89
C HIS A 259 -10.73 -24.23 -7.15
N LEU A 260 -11.79 -23.49 -6.89
CA LEU A 260 -11.73 -22.26 -6.08
C LEU A 260 -11.33 -22.55 -4.63
N ASP A 261 -11.88 -23.63 -4.03
CA ASP A 261 -11.53 -24.06 -2.68
C ASP A 261 -10.06 -24.54 -2.61
N GLN A 262 -9.59 -25.27 -3.63
CA GLN A 262 -8.18 -25.68 -3.75
C GLN A 262 -7.25 -24.48 -3.94
N ALA A 263 -7.66 -23.50 -4.74
CA ALA A 263 -6.91 -22.26 -4.94
C ALA A 263 -6.83 -21.44 -3.65
N ALA A 264 -7.92 -21.38 -2.88
CA ALA A 264 -7.93 -20.73 -1.58
C ALA A 264 -6.96 -21.39 -0.59
N THR A 265 -6.95 -22.74 -0.54
CA THR A 265 -6.00 -23.49 0.30
C THR A 265 -4.54 -23.26 -0.14
N ALA A 266 -4.28 -23.33 -1.44
CA ALA A 266 -2.93 -23.08 -1.97
C ALA A 266 -2.46 -21.64 -1.72
N TYR A 267 -3.40 -20.67 -1.76
CA TYR A 267 -3.14 -19.29 -1.39
C TYR A 267 -2.76 -19.14 0.09
N ASP A 268 -3.49 -19.81 0.98
CA ASP A 268 -3.19 -19.80 2.42
C ASP A 268 -1.82 -20.42 2.71
N ASP A 269 -1.45 -21.49 2.02
CA ASP A 269 -0.12 -22.11 2.15
C ASP A 269 0.99 -21.19 1.60
N TRP A 270 0.78 -20.57 0.44
CA TRP A 270 1.70 -19.58 -0.11
C TRP A 270 1.88 -18.39 0.83
N LYS A 271 0.78 -17.91 1.42
CA LYS A 271 0.78 -16.80 2.37
C LYS A 271 1.60 -17.13 3.62
N ARG A 272 1.47 -18.34 4.19
CA ARG A 272 2.27 -18.76 5.35
C ARG A 272 3.78 -18.72 5.05
N VAL A 273 4.18 -19.13 3.86
CA VAL A 273 5.59 -19.05 3.43
C VAL A 273 6.01 -17.58 3.33
N GLN A 274 5.18 -16.74 2.72
CA GLN A 274 5.46 -15.31 2.56
C GLN A 274 5.50 -14.58 3.91
N GLU A 275 4.61 -14.91 4.84
CA GLU A 275 4.61 -14.38 6.21
C GLU A 275 5.89 -14.80 6.96
N GLY A 276 6.36 -16.03 6.79
CA GLY A 276 7.64 -16.50 7.31
C GLY A 276 8.82 -15.67 6.80
N ASP A 277 8.80 -15.28 5.53
CA ASP A 277 9.83 -14.42 4.94
C ASP A 277 9.71 -12.97 5.45
N VAL A 278 8.49 -12.44 5.62
CA VAL A 278 8.26 -11.12 6.20
C VAL A 278 8.73 -11.06 7.65
N ILE A 279 8.43 -12.09 8.46
CA ILE A 279 8.89 -12.18 9.85
C ILE A 279 10.42 -12.22 9.89
N ARG A 280 11.06 -13.06 9.05
CA ARG A 280 12.52 -13.14 8.95
C ARG A 280 13.14 -11.80 8.56
N ASN A 281 12.56 -11.11 7.57
CA ASN A 281 13.03 -9.80 7.15
C ASN A 281 12.83 -8.74 8.26
N ALA A 282 11.74 -8.82 9.02
CA ALA A 282 11.49 -7.95 10.18
C ALA A 282 12.50 -8.22 11.31
N GLU A 283 12.90 -9.46 11.54
CA GLU A 283 13.94 -9.83 12.51
C GLU A 283 15.32 -9.31 12.09
N VAL A 284 15.67 -9.44 10.80
CA VAL A 284 16.91 -8.87 10.25
C VAL A 284 16.90 -7.35 10.40
N LEU A 285 15.80 -6.70 10.06
CA LEU A 285 15.62 -5.25 10.21
C LEU A 285 15.76 -4.83 11.68
N LYS A 286 15.11 -5.54 12.60
CA LYS A 286 15.25 -5.31 14.05
C LYS A 286 16.71 -5.40 14.50
N GLN A 287 17.44 -6.41 14.04
CA GLN A 287 18.85 -6.55 14.38
C GLN A 287 19.69 -5.40 13.85
N GLN A 288 19.47 -4.99 12.58
CA GLN A 288 20.14 -3.82 12.00
C GLN A 288 19.85 -2.53 12.78
N LEU A 289 18.60 -2.36 13.24
CA LEU A 289 18.22 -1.21 14.06
C LEU A 289 18.93 -1.21 15.43
N VAL A 290 18.99 -2.36 16.09
CA VAL A 290 19.71 -2.54 17.36
C VAL A 290 21.20 -2.22 17.19
N ASP A 291 21.81 -2.73 16.14
CA ASP A 291 23.23 -2.49 15.84
C ASP A 291 23.47 -0.98 15.54
N THR A 292 22.58 -0.36 14.78
CA THR A 292 22.65 1.07 14.46
C THR A 292 22.51 1.92 15.72
N ILE A 293 21.57 1.60 16.60
CA ILE A 293 21.40 2.27 17.91
C ILE A 293 22.69 2.13 18.74
N GLY A 294 23.25 0.93 18.82
CA GLY A 294 24.50 0.69 19.56
C GLY A 294 25.67 1.54 19.04
N VAL A 295 25.81 1.68 17.72
CA VAL A 295 26.82 2.55 17.11
C VAL A 295 26.57 4.02 17.45
N GLN A 296 25.32 4.47 17.40
CA GLN A 296 24.99 5.87 17.72
C GLN A 296 25.16 6.18 19.21
N ASP A 297 24.82 5.27 20.11
CA ASP A 297 25.05 5.40 21.56
C ASP A 297 26.54 5.54 21.88
N ASN A 298 27.40 4.76 21.21
CA ASN A 298 28.85 4.88 21.38
C ASN A 298 29.38 6.24 20.88
N ARG A 299 28.85 6.74 19.78
CA ARG A 299 29.19 8.08 19.27
C ARG A 299 28.71 9.18 20.22
N LEU A 300 27.52 9.03 20.78
CA LEU A 300 26.95 9.99 21.74
C LEU A 300 27.77 10.03 23.01
N LYS A 301 28.19 8.88 23.55
CA LYS A 301 29.11 8.82 24.70
C LYS A 301 30.44 9.50 24.42
N ALA A 302 31.04 9.24 23.24
CA ALA A 302 32.30 9.91 22.88
C ALA A 302 32.17 11.44 22.79
N LEU A 303 31.05 11.95 22.25
CA LEU A 303 30.77 13.39 22.23
C LEU A 303 30.53 13.97 23.63
N GLN A 304 29.80 13.24 24.50
CA GLN A 304 29.63 13.66 25.90
C GLN A 304 30.95 13.68 26.68
N ASP A 305 31.84 12.73 26.45
CA ASP A 305 33.17 12.72 27.09
C ASP A 305 34.03 13.87 26.57
N GLN A 306 33.98 14.21 25.28
CA GLN A 306 34.61 15.41 24.73
C GLN A 306 34.06 16.69 25.37
N GLN A 307 32.73 16.79 25.53
CA GLN A 307 32.10 17.93 26.16
C GLN A 307 32.60 18.08 27.65
N LYS A 308 32.62 16.98 28.41
CA LYS A 308 33.14 17.00 29.79
C LYS A 308 34.59 17.42 29.87
N GLN A 309 35.44 16.96 28.92
CA GLN A 309 36.84 17.40 28.87
C GLN A 309 36.95 18.89 28.59
N ILE A 310 36.13 19.42 27.67
CA ILE A 310 36.09 20.87 27.41
C ILE A 310 35.63 21.65 28.65
N GLU A 311 34.59 21.20 29.34
CA GLU A 311 34.08 21.82 30.56
C GLU A 311 35.15 21.79 31.67
N SER A 312 35.82 20.65 31.90
CA SER A 312 36.87 20.49 32.87
C SER A 312 38.08 21.41 32.55
N ASN A 313 38.43 21.53 31.29
CA ASN A 313 39.50 22.46 30.87
C ASN A 313 39.09 23.92 31.08
N LEU A 314 37.82 24.27 30.91
CA LEU A 314 37.29 25.60 31.20
C LEU A 314 37.36 25.93 32.71
N GLU A 315 37.02 24.98 33.57
CA GLU A 315 37.13 25.15 35.05
C GLU A 315 38.61 25.35 35.47
N LEU A 316 39.51 24.51 34.94
CA LEU A 316 40.95 24.66 35.22
C LEU A 316 41.50 26.03 34.80
N LEU A 317 41.07 26.53 33.67
CA LEU A 317 41.43 27.84 33.16
C LEU A 317 40.84 28.97 34.01
N GLY A 318 39.58 28.84 34.46
CA GLY A 318 38.94 29.81 35.36
C GLY A 318 39.60 29.85 36.77
N HIS A 319 40.11 28.72 37.28
CA HIS A 319 40.87 28.66 38.50
C HIS A 319 42.28 29.26 38.37
N ALA A 320 42.92 29.14 37.18
CA ALA A 320 44.20 29.75 36.90
C ALA A 320 44.09 31.30 36.84
N GLU A 321 42.99 31.85 36.33
CA GLU A 321 42.75 33.30 36.36
C GLU A 321 42.60 33.86 37.81
N THR A 322 41.90 33.12 38.67
CA THR A 322 41.71 33.54 40.06
C THR A 322 42.99 33.44 40.89
N SER A 323 43.89 32.49 40.60
CA SER A 323 45.19 32.36 41.29
C SER A 323 46.25 33.31 40.77
N ALA A 324 46.14 33.88 39.59
CA ALA A 324 47.05 34.89 39.04
C ALA A 324 46.66 36.34 39.42
N ALA A 325 45.46 36.51 40.00
CA ALA A 325 44.96 37.80 40.47
C ALA A 325 45.16 38.02 41.97
N LEU A 326 45.75 37.04 42.70
CA LEU A 326 46.24 37.15 44.09
C LEU A 326 47.73 37.25 44.13
#